data_abd2dc9606d8953765a5beb039fe1378
#
_entry.id   abd2dc9606d8953765a5beb039fe1378
#
_cell.length_a   1.000
_cell.length_b   1.000
_cell.length_c   1.000
_cell.angle_alpha   90.00
_cell.angle_beta   90.00
_cell.angle_gamma   90.00
#
_symmetry.space_group_name_H-M   'P 1'
#
loop_
_entity.id
_entity.type
_entity.pdbx_description
1 polymer ?
#
loop_
_entity_poly.entity_id
_entity_poly.type
_entity_poly.pdbx_seq_one_letter_code
_entity_poly.pdbx_strand_id
1 'polypeptide(L)'
;MNTTINNLDTQKDRKIQKIVLPGQSPEGQYILSVLVKRSYGIFPGKQCVRAEIDQKLIPGDVHYNDPINSSVKYETDFIPFKLATDVVLNGTAYAPDGKPVETLSVSLRVGSFYKKLLIIGDRICHYRDKGDPLFTDPQPFTSMEIRYERAYGGVDIYSDPDTPCAYARNHLGKGFVVKNNKKTVDNLPLPNIEDPKNLLTPEKLCVGHFMYWERQPMPQGLGWFSKFWQPRASLAGVLPADRQVEQELRNAYAQAIPPKQREQYEETKLPDMDFRFFNGASQELVLPFLNGNEEVHLTNLVPNGELSFQLPGERPVIGLDIGMGLQEPEVVLHTVMIRMEEGQVDLVWRGAVPYPGPDWLPQMKKMEVLTQ
;
A
#
# COMPACT_ATOMS: atom_id res chain seq x y z
N MET A 1 23.95 16.58 -5.69
CA MET A 1 24.69 16.57 -6.98
C MET A 1 23.63 16.51 -8.08
N ASN A 2 23.54 17.56 -8.92
CA ASN A 2 22.63 17.57 -10.06
C ASN A 2 23.26 16.73 -11.18
N THR A 3 22.87 15.47 -11.29
CA THR A 3 23.19 14.68 -12.48
C THR A 3 22.31 15.18 -13.61
N THR A 4 22.90 15.90 -14.56
CA THR A 4 22.21 16.41 -15.72
C THR A 4 21.79 15.22 -16.58
N ILE A 5 20.53 14.84 -16.51
CA ILE A 5 19.92 13.84 -17.39
C ILE A 5 19.71 14.54 -18.73
N ASN A 6 20.56 14.24 -19.72
CA ASN A 6 20.33 14.69 -21.08
C ASN A 6 19.15 13.89 -21.66
N ASN A 7 17.98 14.51 -21.65
CA ASN A 7 16.79 13.98 -22.30
C ASN A 7 16.90 14.23 -23.81
N LEU A 8 17.08 13.17 -24.61
CA LEU A 8 16.72 13.18 -26.01
C LEU A 8 15.20 13.03 -26.13
N ASP A 9 14.48 14.10 -25.77
CA ASP A 9 13.03 14.17 -25.90
C ASP A 9 12.67 14.52 -27.36
N THR A 10 12.14 13.57 -28.09
CA THR A 10 11.29 13.90 -29.23
C THR A 10 10.01 14.56 -28.72
N GLN A 11 9.45 15.53 -29.41
CA GLN A 11 8.29 16.36 -28.97
C GLN A 11 7.07 15.57 -28.48
N LYS A 12 6.97 14.25 -28.76
CA LYS A 12 5.91 13.34 -28.30
C LYS A 12 6.03 12.92 -26.82
N ASP A 13 7.23 12.95 -26.22
CA ASP A 13 7.50 12.38 -24.88
C ASP A 13 7.42 13.36 -23.71
N ARG A 14 7.10 14.63 -23.97
CA ARG A 14 7.03 15.68 -22.90
C ARG A 14 5.99 15.40 -21.80
N LYS A 15 5.07 14.44 -22.00
CA LYS A 15 4.00 14.08 -21.06
C LYS A 15 4.34 12.90 -20.15
N ILE A 16 5.43 12.18 -20.38
CA ILE A 16 5.78 10.98 -19.63
C ILE A 16 6.57 11.35 -18.37
N GLN A 17 6.08 10.91 -17.21
CA GLN A 17 6.81 11.02 -15.95
C GLN A 17 7.77 9.84 -15.82
N LYS A 18 9.07 10.08 -15.66
CA LYS A 18 10.10 9.04 -15.53
C LYS A 18 11.18 9.43 -14.53
N ILE A 19 11.76 8.40 -13.86
CA ILE A 19 12.90 8.55 -12.94
C ILE A 19 13.77 7.31 -13.00
N VAL A 20 15.06 7.47 -12.72
CA VAL A 20 16.00 6.36 -12.52
C VAL A 20 16.37 6.29 -11.05
N LEU A 21 16.24 5.11 -10.47
CA LEU A 21 16.52 4.83 -9.06
C LEU A 21 17.56 3.72 -8.94
N PRO A 22 18.64 3.92 -8.17
CA PRO A 22 19.48 2.82 -7.75
C PRO A 22 18.73 1.96 -6.72
N GLY A 23 18.99 0.65 -6.75
CA GLY A 23 18.38 -0.30 -5.84
C GLY A 23 19.10 -1.64 -5.87
N GLN A 24 18.46 -2.63 -5.26
CA GLN A 24 18.93 -4.02 -5.25
C GLN A 24 17.79 -4.95 -5.66
N SER A 25 18.14 -6.08 -6.27
CA SER A 25 17.23 -7.21 -6.46
C SER A 25 17.18 -8.08 -5.19
N PRO A 26 16.20 -9.00 -5.06
CA PRO A 26 16.16 -9.97 -3.96
C PRO A 26 17.40 -10.83 -3.83
N GLU A 27 18.13 -11.05 -4.94
CA GLU A 27 19.37 -11.80 -4.98
C GLU A 27 20.61 -10.97 -4.58
N GLY A 28 20.40 -9.68 -4.23
CA GLY A 28 21.46 -8.76 -3.82
C GLY A 28 22.22 -8.11 -4.97
N GLN A 29 21.76 -8.25 -6.21
CA GLN A 29 22.37 -7.58 -7.35
C GLN A 29 21.99 -6.10 -7.35
N TYR A 30 22.97 -5.21 -7.53
CA TYR A 30 22.70 -3.79 -7.74
C TYR A 30 22.04 -3.54 -9.09
N ILE A 31 20.95 -2.79 -9.08
CA ILE A 31 20.14 -2.47 -10.26
C ILE A 31 19.88 -0.98 -10.37
N LEU A 32 19.83 -0.46 -11.59
CA LEU A 32 19.25 0.84 -11.92
C LEU A 32 17.86 0.61 -12.50
N SER A 33 16.85 1.04 -11.78
CA SER A 33 15.45 0.91 -12.18
C SER A 33 14.95 2.20 -12.81
N VAL A 34 14.44 2.12 -14.03
CA VAL A 34 13.72 3.20 -14.68
C VAL A 34 12.24 3.01 -14.40
N LEU A 35 11.64 3.96 -13.70
CA LEU A 35 10.20 4.00 -13.47
C LEU A 35 9.56 4.96 -14.46
N VAL A 36 8.46 4.53 -15.06
CA VAL A 36 7.66 5.32 -16.00
C VAL A 36 6.23 5.32 -15.51
N LYS A 37 5.66 6.51 -15.30
CA LYS A 37 4.25 6.69 -14.91
C LYS A 37 3.45 7.28 -16.06
N ARG A 38 2.29 6.69 -16.33
CA ARG A 38 1.33 7.15 -17.33
C ARG A 38 -0.07 7.18 -16.73
N SER A 39 -0.81 8.23 -17.06
CA SER A 39 -2.21 8.41 -16.63
C SER A 39 -3.17 8.21 -17.80
N TYR A 40 -4.34 7.64 -17.50
CA TYR A 40 -5.38 7.34 -18.48
C TYR A 40 -6.75 7.71 -17.93
N GLY A 41 -7.61 8.28 -18.78
CA GLY A 41 -9.01 8.51 -18.45
C GLY A 41 -9.81 7.20 -18.50
N ILE A 42 -10.71 7.04 -17.55
CA ILE A 42 -11.64 5.90 -17.46
C ILE A 42 -12.93 6.25 -18.20
N PHE A 43 -13.38 5.37 -19.08
CA PHE A 43 -14.64 5.50 -19.82
C PHE A 43 -15.46 4.21 -19.68
N PRO A 44 -16.74 4.28 -19.26
CA PRO A 44 -17.58 3.12 -19.06
C PRO A 44 -17.67 2.22 -20.31
N GLY A 45 -17.41 0.92 -20.12
CA GLY A 45 -17.47 -0.11 -21.17
C GLY A 45 -16.39 0.00 -22.25
N LYS A 46 -15.35 0.83 -22.05
CA LYS A 46 -14.31 1.08 -23.05
C LYS A 46 -12.92 0.86 -22.49
N GLN A 47 -11.95 0.77 -23.37
CA GLN A 47 -10.53 0.81 -23.03
C GLN A 47 -10.16 2.24 -22.57
N CYS A 48 -9.31 2.31 -21.54
CA CYS A 48 -8.78 3.57 -21.03
C CYS A 48 -7.99 4.30 -22.10
N VAL A 49 -8.14 5.62 -22.14
CA VAL A 49 -7.50 6.49 -23.13
C VAL A 49 -6.45 7.35 -22.44
N ARG A 50 -5.31 7.54 -23.09
CA ARG A 50 -4.21 8.36 -22.57
C ARG A 50 -4.70 9.73 -22.12
N ALA A 51 -4.38 10.13 -20.90
CA ALA A 51 -4.71 11.44 -20.37
C ALA A 51 -3.82 12.53 -21.04
N GLU A 52 -4.32 13.77 -21.07
CA GLU A 52 -3.55 14.90 -21.58
C GLU A 52 -2.35 15.23 -20.70
N ILE A 53 -2.50 15.06 -19.39
CA ILE A 53 -1.48 15.32 -18.38
C ILE A 53 -1.33 14.11 -17.49
N ASP A 54 -0.10 13.62 -17.36
CA ASP A 54 0.23 12.55 -16.42
C ASP A 54 0.25 13.06 -14.98
N GLN A 55 -0.24 12.26 -14.07
CA GLN A 55 0.03 12.46 -12.65
C GLN A 55 1.54 12.39 -12.40
N LYS A 56 2.07 13.37 -11.66
CA LYS A 56 3.48 13.40 -11.31
C LYS A 56 3.88 12.16 -10.51
N LEU A 57 5.13 11.75 -10.67
CA LEU A 57 5.74 10.77 -9.78
C LEU A 57 5.76 11.31 -8.35
N ILE A 58 5.40 10.47 -7.39
CA ILE A 58 5.23 10.80 -5.98
C ILE A 58 6.51 10.41 -5.23
N PRO A 59 7.33 11.38 -4.75
CA PRO A 59 8.62 11.08 -4.12
C PRO A 59 8.51 10.59 -2.68
N GLY A 60 7.40 10.81 -2.02
CA GLY A 60 7.13 10.40 -0.63
C GLY A 60 5.65 10.16 -0.40
N ASP A 61 5.32 9.43 0.67
CA ASP A 61 3.92 9.11 0.97
C ASP A 61 3.09 10.38 1.17
N VAL A 62 1.92 10.42 0.57
CA VAL A 62 0.91 11.46 0.72
C VAL A 62 -0.26 10.87 1.50
N HIS A 63 -0.62 11.49 2.60
CA HIS A 63 -1.74 11.10 3.43
C HIS A 63 -3.01 11.87 3.06
N TYR A 64 -4.18 11.37 3.44
CA TYR A 64 -5.43 12.10 3.22
C TYR A 64 -5.47 13.42 3.98
N ASN A 65 -4.89 13.45 5.19
CA ASN A 65 -4.76 14.63 6.05
C ASN A 65 -3.41 14.58 6.77
N ASP A 66 -3.39 14.82 8.07
CA ASP A 66 -2.20 14.71 8.92
C ASP A 66 -1.64 13.27 8.89
N PRO A 67 -0.33 13.07 8.68
CA PRO A 67 0.28 11.74 8.56
C PRO A 67 0.14 10.83 9.79
N ILE A 68 -0.02 11.42 10.98
CA ILE A 68 -0.18 10.65 12.23
C ILE A 68 -1.61 10.13 12.36
N ASN A 69 -2.59 10.90 11.87
CA ASN A 69 -4.01 10.68 12.10
C ASN A 69 -4.80 10.30 10.85
N SER A 70 -4.13 10.06 9.73
CA SER A 70 -4.82 9.63 8.49
C SER A 70 -4.03 8.59 7.70
N SER A 71 -4.78 7.75 6.99
CA SER A 71 -4.22 6.72 6.13
C SER A 71 -3.53 7.31 4.88
N VAL A 72 -2.70 6.50 4.24
CA VAL A 72 -1.96 6.86 3.02
C VAL A 72 -2.93 6.97 1.85
N LYS A 73 -3.00 8.14 1.21
CA LYS A 73 -3.73 8.37 -0.04
C LYS A 73 -2.91 7.91 -1.25
N TYR A 74 -1.63 8.25 -1.28
CA TYR A 74 -0.69 7.82 -2.30
C TYR A 74 0.62 7.41 -1.64
N GLU A 75 1.05 6.18 -1.86
CA GLU A 75 2.38 5.74 -1.47
C GLU A 75 3.42 6.26 -2.48
N THR A 76 4.66 6.39 -2.05
CA THR A 76 5.76 6.81 -2.92
C THR A 76 5.88 5.91 -4.15
N ASP A 77 6.05 6.53 -5.31
CA ASP A 77 6.41 5.80 -6.54
C ASP A 77 7.90 5.40 -6.56
N PHE A 78 8.75 6.00 -5.68
CA PHE A 78 10.20 5.82 -5.68
C PHE A 78 10.62 4.49 -5.04
N ILE A 79 10.09 3.40 -5.59
CA ILE A 79 10.40 2.03 -5.18
C ILE A 79 11.11 1.33 -6.34
N PRO A 80 12.41 1.01 -6.19
CA PRO A 80 13.21 0.47 -7.31
C PRO A 80 12.83 -0.97 -7.68
N PHE A 81 12.20 -1.72 -6.77
CA PHE A 81 11.84 -3.11 -7.01
C PHE A 81 10.55 -3.51 -6.29
N LYS A 82 9.66 -4.22 -6.97
CA LYS A 82 8.51 -4.93 -6.41
C LYS A 82 8.46 -6.34 -6.96
N LEU A 83 7.93 -7.25 -6.17
CA LEU A 83 7.76 -8.67 -6.55
C LEU A 83 6.48 -8.91 -7.35
N ALA A 84 5.54 -7.97 -7.32
CA ALA A 84 4.19 -8.13 -7.89
C ALA A 84 3.60 -6.76 -8.22
N THR A 85 2.48 -6.74 -8.95
CA THR A 85 1.68 -5.53 -9.21
C THR A 85 0.81 -5.21 -7.99
N ASP A 86 0.91 -3.98 -7.48
CA ASP A 86 -0.09 -3.44 -6.57
C ASP A 86 -1.28 -2.89 -7.35
N VAL A 87 -2.49 -3.33 -7.00
CA VAL A 87 -3.74 -2.71 -7.47
C VAL A 87 -4.37 -1.95 -6.31
N VAL A 88 -4.56 -0.65 -6.49
CA VAL A 88 -5.05 0.24 -5.44
C VAL A 88 -6.18 1.10 -5.97
N LEU A 89 -7.21 1.33 -5.16
CA LEU A 89 -8.36 2.16 -5.51
C LEU A 89 -8.64 3.17 -4.38
N ASN A 90 -8.67 4.45 -4.73
CA ASN A 90 -9.22 5.51 -3.90
C ASN A 90 -10.63 5.85 -4.40
N GLY A 91 -11.62 5.73 -3.53
CA GLY A 91 -13.01 5.96 -3.91
C GLY A 91 -13.99 5.84 -2.75
N THR A 92 -15.24 5.94 -3.11
CA THR A 92 -16.39 5.96 -2.22
C THR A 92 -17.37 4.85 -2.61
N ALA A 93 -17.95 4.19 -1.62
CA ALA A 93 -19.08 3.27 -1.81
C ALA A 93 -20.38 4.08 -1.94
N TYR A 94 -21.25 3.70 -2.87
CA TYR A 94 -22.52 4.37 -3.12
C TYR A 94 -23.68 3.39 -3.03
N ALA A 95 -24.70 3.75 -2.25
CA ALA A 95 -25.94 3.00 -2.17
C ALA A 95 -26.71 3.05 -3.50
N PRO A 96 -27.32 1.94 -3.93
CA PRO A 96 -28.07 1.89 -5.17
C PRO A 96 -29.20 2.94 -5.22
N ASP A 97 -29.34 3.61 -6.35
CA ASP A 97 -30.35 4.66 -6.60
C ASP A 97 -30.30 5.83 -5.59
N GLY A 98 -29.19 5.99 -4.84
CA GLY A 98 -29.08 6.99 -3.77
C GLY A 98 -30.02 6.73 -2.57
N LYS A 99 -30.63 5.54 -2.47
CA LYS A 99 -31.49 5.17 -1.34
C LYS A 99 -30.65 4.70 -0.16
N PRO A 100 -30.93 5.19 1.07
CA PRO A 100 -30.18 4.76 2.25
C PRO A 100 -30.25 3.25 2.47
N VAL A 101 -29.12 2.64 2.78
CA VAL A 101 -28.95 1.22 3.11
C VAL A 101 -28.18 1.07 4.41
N GLU A 102 -28.46 0.03 5.20
CA GLU A 102 -27.74 -0.27 6.43
C GLU A 102 -26.43 -1.01 6.15
N THR A 103 -26.41 -1.80 5.07
CA THR A 103 -25.24 -2.56 4.61
C THR A 103 -25.15 -2.54 3.10
N LEU A 104 -23.92 -2.58 2.58
CA LEU A 104 -23.67 -2.57 1.15
C LEU A 104 -22.45 -3.43 0.81
N SER A 105 -22.56 -4.33 -0.16
CA SER A 105 -21.42 -5.01 -0.72
C SER A 105 -20.77 -4.17 -1.81
N VAL A 106 -19.45 -3.97 -1.74
CA VAL A 106 -18.67 -3.39 -2.84
C VAL A 106 -17.64 -4.38 -3.33
N SER A 107 -17.27 -4.28 -4.60
CA SER A 107 -16.24 -5.14 -5.16
C SER A 107 -15.37 -4.46 -6.21
N LEU A 108 -14.12 -4.91 -6.26
CA LEU A 108 -13.14 -4.62 -7.29
C LEU A 108 -12.68 -5.94 -7.91
N ARG A 109 -12.83 -6.07 -9.23
CA ARG A 109 -12.28 -7.18 -10.02
C ARG A 109 -11.31 -6.64 -11.05
N VAL A 110 -10.14 -7.27 -11.17
CA VAL A 110 -9.13 -6.98 -12.18
C VAL A 110 -8.72 -8.31 -12.84
N GLY A 111 -9.11 -8.48 -14.10
CA GLY A 111 -8.99 -9.77 -14.78
C GLY A 111 -9.70 -10.89 -14.01
N SER A 112 -8.96 -11.91 -13.58
CA SER A 112 -9.47 -13.03 -12.77
C SER A 112 -9.46 -12.77 -11.27
N PHE A 113 -8.82 -11.71 -10.78
CA PHE A 113 -8.69 -11.40 -9.36
C PHE A 113 -9.88 -10.59 -8.86
N TYR A 114 -10.30 -10.87 -7.63
CA TYR A 114 -11.53 -10.31 -7.08
C TYR A 114 -11.40 -10.03 -5.59
N LYS A 115 -11.72 -8.80 -5.18
CA LYS A 115 -11.84 -8.41 -3.78
C LYS A 115 -13.23 -7.85 -3.50
N LYS A 116 -13.83 -8.32 -2.40
CA LYS A 116 -15.15 -7.89 -1.92
C LYS A 116 -15.03 -7.35 -0.51
N LEU A 117 -15.70 -6.24 -0.25
CA LEU A 117 -15.86 -5.64 1.07
C LEU A 117 -17.35 -5.60 1.45
N LEU A 118 -17.65 -5.74 2.74
CA LEU A 118 -18.93 -5.38 3.31
C LEU A 118 -18.81 -4.00 3.95
N ILE A 119 -19.62 -3.06 3.48
CA ILE A 119 -19.74 -1.73 4.05
C ILE A 119 -20.97 -1.74 4.97
N ILE A 120 -20.79 -1.30 6.21
CA ILE A 120 -21.81 -1.33 7.26
C ILE A 120 -21.97 0.10 7.78
N GLY A 121 -23.19 0.55 7.94
CA GLY A 121 -23.47 1.87 8.51
C GLY A 121 -22.89 2.05 9.92
N ASP A 122 -22.90 3.26 10.42
CA ASP A 122 -22.37 3.54 11.75
C ASP A 122 -23.14 2.77 12.82
N ARG A 123 -22.42 2.09 13.69
CA ARG A 123 -22.92 1.32 14.82
C ARG A 123 -21.96 1.41 15.99
N ILE A 124 -22.47 1.20 17.19
CA ILE A 124 -21.69 1.21 18.43
C ILE A 124 -21.89 -0.10 19.19
N CYS A 125 -20.96 -0.35 20.10
CA CYS A 125 -21.08 -1.43 21.05
C CYS A 125 -21.65 -0.91 22.37
N HIS A 126 -22.54 -1.69 23.01
CA HIS A 126 -23.01 -1.47 24.36
C HIS A 126 -22.47 -2.52 25.31
N TYR A 127 -21.99 -2.09 26.47
CA TYR A 127 -21.59 -2.98 27.55
C TYR A 127 -22.80 -3.67 28.17
N ARG A 128 -22.63 -4.94 28.52
CA ARG A 128 -23.60 -5.71 29.30
C ARG A 128 -22.93 -6.24 30.55
N ASP A 129 -23.57 -6.08 31.70
CA ASP A 129 -23.02 -6.53 32.98
C ASP A 129 -22.80 -8.05 33.05
N LYS A 130 -23.59 -8.79 32.26
CA LYS A 130 -23.46 -10.26 32.13
C LYS A 130 -23.65 -10.63 30.66
N GLY A 131 -22.69 -11.36 30.10
CA GLY A 131 -22.69 -11.85 28.74
C GLY A 131 -21.89 -10.99 27.78
N ASP A 132 -21.98 -11.32 26.48
CA ASP A 132 -21.23 -10.63 25.44
C ASP A 132 -21.75 -9.21 25.22
N PRO A 133 -20.88 -8.28 24.75
CA PRO A 133 -21.31 -6.95 24.34
C PRO A 133 -22.41 -7.00 23.29
N LEU A 134 -23.24 -5.95 23.21
CA LEU A 134 -24.30 -5.85 22.21
C LEU A 134 -23.93 -4.81 21.16
N PHE A 135 -24.01 -5.19 19.89
CA PHE A 135 -23.86 -4.24 18.76
C PHE A 135 -25.23 -3.66 18.41
N THR A 136 -25.28 -2.34 18.20
CA THR A 136 -26.49 -1.70 17.69
C THR A 136 -26.72 -2.05 16.22
N ASP A 137 -27.96 -1.86 15.75
CA ASP A 137 -28.25 -1.91 14.34
C ASP A 137 -27.49 -0.78 13.61
N PRO A 138 -27.05 -1.04 12.36
CA PRO A 138 -26.34 -0.05 11.57
C PRO A 138 -27.24 1.15 11.21
N GLN A 139 -26.71 2.36 11.24
CA GLN A 139 -27.43 3.53 10.74
C GLN A 139 -27.41 3.55 9.22
N PRO A 140 -28.55 3.83 8.56
CA PRO A 140 -28.59 3.92 7.10
C PRO A 140 -27.67 4.99 6.54
N PHE A 141 -27.02 4.71 5.42
CA PHE A 141 -26.12 5.62 4.69
C PHE A 141 -26.38 5.57 3.18
N THR A 142 -26.05 6.64 2.46
CA THR A 142 -26.14 6.72 0.99
C THR A 142 -24.77 6.62 0.31
N SER A 143 -23.71 7.03 1.01
CA SER A 143 -22.33 6.91 0.55
C SER A 143 -21.36 6.79 1.72
N MET A 144 -20.20 6.15 1.47
CA MET A 144 -19.15 6.00 2.47
C MET A 144 -17.79 5.90 1.82
N GLU A 145 -16.85 6.77 2.22
CA GLU A 145 -15.47 6.71 1.76
C GLU A 145 -14.79 5.41 2.22
N ILE A 146 -14.05 4.77 1.31
CA ILE A 146 -13.31 3.55 1.62
C ILE A 146 -11.92 3.94 2.10
N ARG A 147 -11.78 4.05 3.43
CA ARG A 147 -10.53 4.41 4.12
C ARG A 147 -10.28 3.50 5.31
N TYR A 148 -9.02 3.32 5.67
CA TYR A 148 -8.63 2.47 6.81
C TYR A 148 -9.07 3.01 8.17
N GLU A 149 -9.38 4.31 8.30
CA GLU A 149 -10.00 4.92 9.48
C GLU A 149 -11.40 4.36 9.78
N ARG A 150 -12.03 3.75 8.78
CA ARG A 150 -13.34 3.09 8.88
C ARG A 150 -13.25 1.57 9.02
N ALA A 151 -12.06 1.00 8.88
CA ALA A 151 -11.80 -0.43 9.04
C ALA A 151 -11.53 -0.79 10.51
N TYR A 152 -11.44 -2.10 10.79
CA TYR A 152 -11.09 -2.56 12.13
C TYR A 152 -9.72 -2.05 12.57
N GLY A 153 -9.63 -1.61 13.83
CA GLY A 153 -8.41 -1.08 14.42
C GLY A 153 -8.67 -0.06 15.52
N GLY A 154 -7.69 0.79 15.77
CA GLY A 154 -7.77 1.88 16.75
C GLY A 154 -6.73 1.79 17.85
N VAL A 155 -6.91 2.62 18.88
CA VAL A 155 -6.08 2.67 20.08
C VAL A 155 -6.96 2.52 21.31
N ASP A 156 -6.72 1.49 22.10
CA ASP A 156 -7.38 1.31 23.40
C ASP A 156 -6.62 2.09 24.48
N ILE A 157 -7.23 3.18 24.93
CA ILE A 157 -6.70 4.06 25.97
C ILE A 157 -7.34 3.80 27.34
N TYR A 158 -8.31 2.87 27.43
CA TYR A 158 -9.12 2.64 28.62
C TYR A 158 -8.84 1.32 29.33
N SER A 159 -8.31 0.32 28.63
CA SER A 159 -7.94 -0.98 29.24
C SER A 159 -6.80 -0.85 30.24
N ASP A 160 -5.85 0.01 29.92
CA ASP A 160 -4.72 0.39 30.76
C ASP A 160 -4.36 1.85 30.45
N PRO A 161 -4.80 2.83 31.26
CA PRO A 161 -4.55 4.24 31.02
C PRO A 161 -3.06 4.63 31.02
N ASP A 162 -2.22 3.89 31.75
CA ASP A 162 -0.79 4.15 31.81
C ASP A 162 -0.04 3.61 30.59
N THR A 163 -0.65 2.65 29.88
CA THR A 163 -0.05 2.01 28.71
C THR A 163 -1.10 1.85 27.59
N PRO A 164 -1.42 2.92 26.83
CA PRO A 164 -2.31 2.85 25.68
C PRO A 164 -1.85 1.78 24.70
N CYS A 165 -2.78 0.96 24.20
CA CYS A 165 -2.49 -0.13 23.28
C CYS A 165 -3.04 0.18 21.88
N ALA A 166 -2.15 0.34 20.90
CA ALA A 166 -2.51 0.52 19.50
C ALA A 166 -2.64 -0.83 18.79
N TYR A 167 -3.65 -0.96 17.93
CA TYR A 167 -3.76 -2.13 17.06
C TYR A 167 -2.65 -2.13 16.02
N ALA A 168 -1.77 -3.11 16.08
CA ALA A 168 -0.55 -3.16 15.29
C ALA A 168 -0.78 -3.16 13.76
N ARG A 169 -1.97 -3.58 13.30
CA ARG A 169 -2.34 -3.62 11.88
C ARG A 169 -3.04 -2.36 11.38
N ASN A 170 -3.57 -1.51 12.28
CA ASN A 170 -4.26 -0.28 11.93
C ASN A 170 -4.61 0.51 13.20
N HIS A 171 -3.76 1.42 13.64
CA HIS A 171 -4.03 2.26 14.81
C HIS A 171 -5.06 3.37 14.52
N LEU A 172 -5.41 3.63 13.25
CA LEU A 172 -6.35 4.67 12.83
C LEU A 172 -7.80 4.20 12.82
N GLY A 173 -8.03 2.88 12.87
CA GLY A 173 -9.34 2.27 12.71
C GLY A 173 -10.27 2.37 13.93
N LYS A 174 -11.30 1.53 13.94
CA LYS A 174 -12.34 1.48 14.98
C LYS A 174 -12.54 0.05 15.51
N GLY A 175 -12.98 -0.05 16.76
CA GLY A 175 -13.46 -1.30 17.33
C GLY A 175 -12.42 -2.15 18.05
N PHE A 176 -11.16 -1.75 18.09
CA PHE A 176 -10.12 -2.47 18.81
C PHE A 176 -10.15 -2.15 20.31
N VAL A 177 -10.29 -3.21 21.15
CA VAL A 177 -10.17 -3.14 22.62
C VAL A 177 -9.50 -4.40 23.17
N VAL A 178 -8.74 -4.23 24.26
CA VAL A 178 -8.03 -5.33 24.91
C VAL A 178 -8.91 -6.03 25.94
N LYS A 179 -9.61 -5.28 26.80
CA LYS A 179 -10.44 -5.81 27.89
C LYS A 179 -11.92 -5.54 27.69
N ASN A 180 -12.76 -6.50 28.07
CA ASN A 180 -14.22 -6.32 28.10
C ASN A 180 -14.64 -5.73 29.44
N ASN A 181 -14.81 -4.42 29.49
CA ASN A 181 -15.38 -3.70 30.65
C ASN A 181 -16.16 -2.47 30.17
N LYS A 182 -16.95 -1.87 31.07
CA LYS A 182 -17.81 -0.72 30.72
C LYS A 182 -17.05 0.45 30.11
N LYS A 183 -15.83 0.74 30.58
CA LYS A 183 -15.04 1.87 30.05
C LYS A 183 -14.52 1.65 28.65
N THR A 184 -14.25 0.39 28.27
CA THR A 184 -13.64 0.05 26.98
C THR A 184 -14.66 -0.19 25.88
N VAL A 185 -15.81 -0.80 26.21
CA VAL A 185 -16.77 -1.25 25.19
C VAL A 185 -18.06 -0.44 25.09
N ASP A 186 -18.45 0.30 26.18
CA ASP A 186 -19.68 1.07 26.12
C ASP A 186 -19.53 2.32 25.24
N ASN A 187 -20.39 2.46 24.24
CA ASN A 187 -20.31 3.47 23.18
C ASN A 187 -19.07 3.36 22.27
N LEU A 188 -18.40 2.19 22.23
CA LEU A 188 -17.30 1.99 21.32
C LEU A 188 -17.78 2.00 19.86
N PRO A 189 -17.26 2.89 19.00
CA PRO A 189 -17.57 2.87 17.57
C PRO A 189 -17.01 1.59 16.94
N LEU A 190 -17.83 0.92 16.11
CA LEU A 190 -17.46 -0.30 15.42
C LEU A 190 -17.02 -0.02 13.97
N PRO A 191 -16.22 -0.91 13.35
CA PRO A 191 -15.77 -0.73 11.98
C PRO A 191 -16.94 -0.70 10.99
N ASN A 192 -16.77 0.12 9.95
CA ASN A 192 -17.72 0.20 8.85
C ASN A 192 -17.32 -0.70 7.68
N ILE A 193 -16.02 -1.06 7.54
CA ILE A 193 -15.47 -1.79 6.40
C ILE A 193 -14.91 -3.11 6.91
N GLU A 194 -15.53 -4.20 6.50
CA GLU A 194 -15.19 -5.54 6.96
C GLU A 194 -15.06 -6.55 5.82
N ASP A 195 -14.34 -7.64 6.08
CA ASP A 195 -14.34 -8.82 5.24
C ASP A 195 -15.68 -9.58 5.42
N PRO A 196 -16.49 -9.76 4.37
CA PRO A 196 -17.74 -10.51 4.48
C PRO A 196 -17.55 -11.96 4.95
N LYS A 197 -16.34 -12.51 4.88
CA LYS A 197 -16.00 -13.87 5.33
C LYS A 197 -15.53 -13.91 6.79
N ASN A 198 -15.17 -12.77 7.38
CA ASN A 198 -14.63 -12.69 8.73
C ASN A 198 -15.06 -11.40 9.45
N LEU A 199 -16.36 -11.30 9.70
CA LEU A 199 -16.96 -10.16 10.39
C LEU A 199 -16.52 -10.09 11.86
N LEU A 200 -16.46 -8.87 12.37
CA LEU A 200 -16.36 -8.62 13.81
C LEU A 200 -17.66 -9.02 14.48
N THR A 201 -17.57 -9.84 15.52
CA THR A 201 -18.72 -10.23 16.33
C THR A 201 -18.50 -9.86 17.79
N PRO A 202 -19.55 -9.80 18.63
CA PRO A 202 -19.42 -9.52 20.06
C PRO A 202 -18.40 -10.43 20.76
N GLU A 203 -18.34 -11.70 20.39
CA GLU A 203 -17.44 -12.71 20.98
C GLU A 203 -15.96 -12.44 20.59
N LYS A 204 -15.75 -11.86 19.40
CA LYS A 204 -14.41 -11.51 18.89
C LYS A 204 -13.96 -10.09 19.27
N LEU A 205 -14.82 -9.29 19.92
CA LEU A 205 -14.56 -7.88 20.14
C LEU A 205 -13.27 -7.63 20.94
N CYS A 206 -13.11 -8.38 22.04
CA CYS A 206 -11.99 -8.18 22.97
C CYS A 206 -10.83 -9.13 22.70
N VAL A 207 -9.63 -8.60 22.58
CA VAL A 207 -8.40 -9.39 22.36
C VAL A 207 -8.04 -10.23 23.58
N GLY A 208 -8.36 -9.76 24.78
CA GLY A 208 -7.98 -10.35 26.06
C GLY A 208 -6.57 -10.01 26.51
N HIS A 209 -5.59 -10.03 25.61
CA HIS A 209 -4.23 -9.61 25.86
C HIS A 209 -3.64 -8.99 24.59
N PHE A 210 -2.89 -7.89 24.72
CA PHE A 210 -2.35 -7.13 23.59
C PHE A 210 -1.51 -7.98 22.60
N MET A 211 -0.84 -9.02 23.08
CA MET A 211 -0.06 -9.96 22.25
C MET A 211 -0.92 -10.83 21.32
N TYR A 212 -2.24 -10.87 21.52
CA TYR A 212 -3.15 -11.71 20.70
C TYR A 212 -3.78 -10.96 19.53
N TRP A 213 -3.24 -9.80 19.17
CA TRP A 213 -3.73 -8.97 18.07
C TRP A 213 -3.84 -9.72 16.73
N GLU A 214 -3.04 -10.75 16.50
CA GLU A 214 -3.09 -11.57 15.28
C GLU A 214 -4.41 -12.32 15.09
N ARG A 215 -5.13 -12.59 16.19
CA ARG A 215 -6.41 -13.30 16.18
C ARG A 215 -7.58 -12.42 15.74
N GLN A 216 -7.36 -11.11 15.69
CA GLN A 216 -8.37 -10.12 15.33
C GLN A 216 -8.49 -9.95 13.81
N PRO A 217 -9.61 -9.42 13.30
CA PRO A 217 -9.82 -9.21 11.88
C PRO A 217 -8.72 -8.37 11.25
N MET A 218 -8.29 -8.75 10.05
CA MET A 218 -7.41 -7.93 9.24
C MET A 218 -8.17 -6.67 8.78
N PRO A 219 -7.60 -5.45 8.92
CA PRO A 219 -8.23 -4.24 8.40
C PRO A 219 -8.49 -4.36 6.91
N GLN A 220 -9.68 -4.03 6.48
CA GLN A 220 -10.10 -4.13 5.10
C GLN A 220 -10.09 -2.77 4.40
N GLY A 221 -9.71 -2.76 3.12
CA GLY A 221 -9.66 -1.56 2.30
C GLY A 221 -9.28 -1.87 0.86
N LEU A 222 -9.36 -0.85 0.01
CA LEU A 222 -8.91 -0.89 -1.39
C LEU A 222 -7.71 0.05 -1.61
N GLY A 223 -7.37 0.89 -0.63
CA GLY A 223 -6.25 1.82 -0.63
C GLY A 223 -4.93 1.20 -0.17
N TRP A 224 -3.94 2.06 0.00
CA TRP A 224 -2.61 1.67 0.46
C TRP A 224 -2.60 1.21 1.91
N PHE A 225 -2.08 0.00 2.16
CA PHE A 225 -1.82 -0.54 3.49
C PHE A 225 -0.47 -0.04 3.98
N SER A 226 -0.46 0.73 5.07
CA SER A 226 0.73 1.41 5.55
C SER A 226 1.92 0.46 5.78
N LYS A 227 3.11 0.88 5.36
CA LYS A 227 4.38 0.17 5.61
C LYS A 227 4.77 0.09 7.10
N PHE A 228 4.13 0.89 7.96
CA PHE A 228 4.32 0.88 9.41
C PHE A 228 3.36 -0.07 10.14
N TRP A 229 2.45 -0.72 9.44
CA TRP A 229 1.49 -1.66 10.03
C TRP A 229 1.92 -3.11 9.84
N GLN A 230 1.55 -3.96 10.80
CA GLN A 230 1.76 -5.39 10.69
C GLN A 230 0.78 -6.05 9.69
N PRO A 231 1.21 -7.06 8.93
CA PRO A 231 2.55 -7.71 8.98
C PRO A 231 3.63 -6.99 8.14
N ARG A 232 3.27 -5.96 7.37
CA ARG A 232 4.19 -5.31 6.42
C ARG A 232 5.43 -4.73 7.12
N ALA A 233 5.27 -4.10 8.28
CA ALA A 233 6.37 -3.52 9.04
C ALA A 233 7.45 -4.55 9.44
N SER A 234 7.05 -5.80 9.73
CA SER A 234 8.00 -6.86 10.10
C SER A 234 8.79 -7.43 8.92
N LEU A 235 8.45 -7.07 7.68
CA LEU A 235 9.20 -7.44 6.48
C LEU A 235 10.39 -6.51 6.22
N ALA A 236 10.43 -5.35 6.89
CA ALA A 236 11.57 -4.44 6.83
C ALA A 236 12.82 -5.10 7.46
N GLY A 237 13.96 -4.89 6.84
CA GLY A 237 15.22 -5.48 7.29
C GLY A 237 16.40 -4.87 6.55
N VAL A 238 17.53 -5.56 6.54
CA VAL A 238 18.75 -5.15 5.85
C VAL A 238 18.76 -5.72 4.43
N LEU A 239 19.06 -4.88 3.46
CA LEU A 239 19.21 -5.30 2.06
C LEU A 239 20.38 -6.29 1.90
N PRO A 240 20.27 -7.28 0.99
CA PRO A 240 21.27 -8.35 0.88
C PRO A 240 22.70 -7.86 0.65
N ALA A 241 22.90 -6.89 -0.25
CA ALA A 241 24.25 -6.39 -0.54
C ALA A 241 24.82 -5.49 0.57
N ASP A 242 24.00 -4.99 1.50
CA ASP A 242 24.42 -4.13 2.61
C ASP A 242 24.76 -4.93 3.88
N ARG A 243 24.59 -6.25 3.85
CA ARG A 243 24.79 -7.13 5.02
C ARG A 243 26.21 -7.07 5.57
N GLN A 244 27.23 -7.01 4.70
CA GLN A 244 28.61 -6.88 5.12
C GLN A 244 28.87 -5.54 5.80
N VAL A 245 28.36 -4.44 5.23
CA VAL A 245 28.48 -3.08 5.80
C VAL A 245 27.80 -3.00 7.16
N GLU A 246 26.63 -3.60 7.30
CA GLU A 246 25.94 -3.68 8.59
C GLU A 246 26.80 -4.40 9.64
N GLN A 247 27.41 -5.51 9.28
CA GLN A 247 28.26 -6.29 10.19
C GLN A 247 29.52 -5.50 10.61
N GLU A 248 30.15 -4.80 9.67
CA GLU A 248 31.30 -3.94 9.94
C GLU A 248 30.94 -2.78 10.90
N LEU A 249 29.79 -2.12 10.69
CA LEU A 249 29.30 -1.07 11.58
C LEU A 249 29.00 -1.61 12.99
N ARG A 250 28.39 -2.79 13.10
CA ARG A 250 28.11 -3.44 14.38
C ARG A 250 29.38 -3.77 15.12
N ASN A 251 30.39 -4.32 14.43
CA ASN A 251 31.69 -4.66 15.01
C ASN A 251 32.39 -3.38 15.51
N ALA A 252 32.39 -2.31 14.72
CA ALA A 252 32.96 -1.01 15.13
C ALA A 252 32.24 -0.43 16.35
N TYR A 253 30.90 -0.51 16.38
CA TYR A 253 30.12 -0.04 17.52
C TYR A 253 30.36 -0.89 18.76
N ALA A 254 30.40 -2.22 18.64
CA ALA A 254 30.69 -3.14 19.75
C ALA A 254 32.06 -2.90 20.38
N GLN A 255 33.06 -2.50 19.58
CA GLN A 255 34.39 -2.13 20.10
C GLN A 255 34.38 -0.87 20.96
N ALA A 256 33.43 0.06 20.72
CA ALA A 256 33.30 1.30 21.47
C ALA A 256 32.58 1.14 22.82
N ILE A 257 31.95 0.00 23.11
CA ILE A 257 31.24 -0.27 24.36
C ILE A 257 32.04 -1.15 25.32
N PRO A 258 31.77 -1.06 26.65
CA PRO A 258 32.45 -1.88 27.65
C PRO A 258 32.27 -3.39 27.41
N PRO A 259 33.31 -4.23 27.68
CA PRO A 259 33.26 -5.67 27.37
C PRO A 259 32.05 -6.43 27.93
N LYS A 260 31.58 -6.07 29.12
CA LYS A 260 30.42 -6.72 29.77
C LYS A 260 29.07 -6.49 29.05
N GLN A 261 29.01 -5.51 28.15
CA GLN A 261 27.79 -5.18 27.39
C GLN A 261 27.88 -5.66 25.95
N ARG A 262 29.04 -6.17 25.50
CA ARG A 262 29.26 -6.58 24.11
C ARG A 262 28.42 -7.78 23.69
N GLU A 263 28.30 -8.78 24.58
CA GLU A 263 27.54 -10.02 24.29
C GLU A 263 26.07 -9.72 23.91
N GLN A 264 25.44 -8.72 24.54
CA GLN A 264 24.07 -8.32 24.18
C GLN A 264 23.95 -7.68 22.78
N TYR A 265 25.03 -7.11 22.26
CA TYR A 265 25.05 -6.46 20.94
C TYR A 265 25.42 -7.40 19.80
N GLU A 266 26.25 -8.42 20.08
CA GLU A 266 26.67 -9.41 19.08
C GLU A 266 25.55 -10.37 18.69
N GLU A 267 24.57 -10.63 19.59
CA GLU A 267 23.44 -11.54 19.33
C GLU A 267 22.30 -10.94 18.52
N THR A 268 22.19 -9.63 18.39
CA THR A 268 21.07 -8.99 17.68
C THR A 268 21.36 -8.76 16.19
N LYS A 269 21.31 -9.83 15.39
CA LYS A 269 21.29 -9.70 13.93
C LYS A 269 19.96 -9.12 13.47
N LEU A 270 19.98 -8.01 12.70
CA LEU A 270 18.77 -7.51 12.06
C LEU A 270 18.28 -8.55 11.02
N PRO A 271 16.98 -8.69 10.83
CA PRO A 271 16.43 -9.60 9.83
C PRO A 271 16.87 -9.19 8.42
N ASP A 272 16.95 -10.16 7.51
CA ASP A 272 17.07 -9.85 6.10
C ASP A 272 15.78 -9.19 5.61
N MET A 273 15.91 -8.23 4.68
CA MET A 273 14.74 -7.58 4.09
C MET A 273 13.96 -8.59 3.25
N ASP A 274 12.66 -8.68 3.50
CA ASP A 274 11.73 -9.37 2.63
C ASP A 274 11.14 -8.36 1.62
N PHE A 275 11.39 -8.59 0.33
CA PHE A 275 10.98 -7.67 -0.73
C PHE A 275 9.46 -7.50 -0.88
N ARG A 276 8.63 -8.37 -0.25
CA ARG A 276 7.20 -8.14 -0.11
C ARG A 276 6.86 -6.84 0.63
N PHE A 277 7.81 -6.31 1.42
CA PHE A 277 7.71 -4.99 2.04
C PHE A 277 7.37 -3.88 1.04
N PHE A 278 7.86 -3.98 -0.19
CA PHE A 278 7.66 -2.96 -1.22
C PHE A 278 6.30 -3.01 -1.90
N ASN A 279 5.52 -4.06 -1.69
CA ASN A 279 4.13 -4.13 -2.12
C ASN A 279 3.21 -3.55 -1.04
N GLY A 280 2.46 -2.51 -1.38
CA GLY A 280 1.65 -1.73 -0.44
C GLY A 280 0.15 -1.83 -0.61
N ALA A 281 -0.35 -2.56 -1.61
CA ALA A 281 -1.77 -2.85 -1.72
C ALA A 281 -2.24 -3.81 -0.60
N SER A 282 -3.54 -3.90 -0.36
CA SER A 282 -4.07 -4.95 0.50
C SER A 282 -3.73 -6.33 -0.07
N GLN A 283 -3.57 -7.34 0.79
CA GLN A 283 -3.00 -8.64 0.43
C GLN A 283 -3.64 -9.26 -0.83
N GLU A 284 -4.98 -9.19 -0.99
CA GLU A 284 -5.69 -9.76 -2.14
C GLU A 284 -5.57 -8.91 -3.41
N LEU A 285 -4.95 -7.74 -3.34
CA LEU A 285 -4.71 -6.81 -4.44
C LEU A 285 -3.21 -6.64 -4.77
N VAL A 286 -2.35 -7.45 -4.15
CA VAL A 286 -0.98 -7.72 -4.57
C VAL A 286 -1.03 -8.88 -5.55
N LEU A 287 -0.97 -8.59 -6.85
CA LEU A 287 -1.25 -9.56 -7.92
C LEU A 287 0.04 -9.93 -8.67
N PRO A 288 0.15 -11.14 -9.25
CA PRO A 288 1.21 -11.42 -10.21
C PRO A 288 1.31 -10.30 -11.23
N PHE A 289 2.50 -10.02 -11.78
CA PHE A 289 2.66 -8.91 -12.71
C PHE A 289 1.61 -8.93 -13.80
N LEU A 290 0.82 -7.87 -13.83
CA LEU A 290 -0.23 -7.67 -14.81
C LEU A 290 0.35 -7.20 -16.16
N ASN A 291 -0.40 -7.44 -17.23
CA ASN A 291 -0.03 -7.02 -18.58
C ASN A 291 -0.41 -5.57 -18.88
N GLY A 292 -1.32 -4.98 -18.09
CA GLY A 292 -1.86 -3.64 -18.29
C GLY A 292 -2.99 -3.55 -19.32
N ASN A 293 -3.61 -4.68 -19.65
CA ASN A 293 -4.75 -4.79 -20.54
C ASN A 293 -5.94 -5.52 -19.91
N GLU A 294 -5.89 -5.74 -18.58
CA GLU A 294 -6.94 -6.45 -17.87
C GLU A 294 -8.25 -5.66 -17.87
N GLU A 295 -9.35 -6.38 -17.85
CA GLU A 295 -10.67 -5.80 -17.62
C GLU A 295 -10.85 -5.51 -16.14
N VAL A 296 -11.37 -4.34 -15.82
CA VAL A 296 -11.69 -3.89 -14.45
C VAL A 296 -13.20 -3.76 -14.30
N HIS A 297 -13.74 -4.35 -13.23
CA HIS A 297 -15.15 -4.22 -12.87
C HIS A 297 -15.28 -3.72 -11.44
N LEU A 298 -16.08 -2.70 -11.26
CA LEU A 298 -16.38 -2.05 -9.99
C LEU A 298 -17.89 -2.19 -9.70
N THR A 299 -18.23 -2.68 -8.50
CA THR A 299 -19.62 -2.75 -8.04
C THR A 299 -19.80 -1.81 -6.85
N ASN A 300 -20.79 -0.93 -6.94
CA ASN A 300 -21.16 0.05 -5.91
C ASN A 300 -20.02 1.01 -5.48
N LEU A 301 -19.06 1.23 -6.39
CA LEU A 301 -17.96 2.19 -6.27
C LEU A 301 -18.16 3.43 -7.16
N VAL A 302 -19.31 3.50 -7.78
CA VAL A 302 -19.81 4.63 -8.57
C VAL A 302 -21.30 4.85 -8.27
N PRO A 303 -21.84 6.07 -8.42
CA PRO A 303 -23.26 6.36 -8.12
C PRO A 303 -24.25 5.48 -8.90
N ASN A 304 -23.89 5.05 -10.11
CA ASN A 304 -24.73 4.20 -10.97
C ASN A 304 -24.63 2.69 -10.66
N GLY A 305 -23.92 2.30 -9.60
CA GLY A 305 -23.78 0.93 -9.12
C GLY A 305 -22.69 0.13 -9.81
N GLU A 306 -22.61 0.12 -11.12
CA GLU A 306 -21.66 -0.70 -11.88
C GLU A 306 -20.80 0.16 -12.82
N LEU A 307 -19.50 -0.16 -12.87
CA LEU A 307 -18.57 0.40 -13.87
C LEU A 307 -17.62 -0.69 -14.33
N SER A 308 -17.55 -0.89 -15.64
CA SER A 308 -16.50 -1.70 -16.26
C SER A 308 -15.68 -0.87 -17.23
N PHE A 309 -14.38 -1.16 -17.30
CA PHE A 309 -13.47 -0.59 -18.29
C PHE A 309 -12.28 -1.54 -18.49
N GLN A 310 -11.54 -1.34 -19.55
CA GLN A 310 -10.33 -2.09 -19.83
C GLN A 310 -9.09 -1.21 -19.64
N LEU A 311 -8.04 -1.74 -19.00
CA LEU A 311 -6.76 -1.08 -18.94
C LEU A 311 -6.19 -0.82 -20.34
N PRO A 312 -5.29 0.17 -20.52
CA PRO A 312 -4.95 0.68 -21.86
C PRO A 312 -4.25 -0.32 -22.79
N GLY A 313 -3.63 -1.37 -22.25
CA GLY A 313 -2.86 -2.33 -23.03
C GLY A 313 -1.54 -1.78 -23.58
N GLU A 314 -1.21 -0.55 -23.27
CA GLU A 314 0.06 0.06 -23.67
C GLU A 314 1.16 -0.31 -22.67
N ARG A 315 2.26 -0.88 -23.18
CA ARG A 315 3.46 -1.17 -22.41
C ARG A 315 4.60 -0.28 -22.93
N PRO A 316 5.22 0.56 -22.08
CA PRO A 316 6.33 1.39 -22.55
C PRO A 316 7.52 0.53 -22.93
N VAL A 317 8.23 0.93 -23.98
CA VAL A 317 9.59 0.44 -24.23
C VAL A 317 10.55 1.31 -23.43
N ILE A 318 11.40 0.69 -22.62
CA ILE A 318 12.39 1.37 -21.81
C ILE A 318 13.78 0.95 -22.27
N GLY A 319 14.60 1.89 -22.68
CA GLY A 319 16.00 1.69 -22.94
C GLY A 319 16.86 2.49 -21.98
N LEU A 320 17.94 1.91 -21.45
CA LEU A 320 18.89 2.56 -20.56
C LEU A 320 20.32 2.32 -21.03
N ASP A 321 21.05 3.38 -21.35
CA ASP A 321 22.47 3.36 -21.61
C ASP A 321 23.21 4.05 -20.44
N ILE A 322 24.00 3.27 -19.75
CA ILE A 322 24.83 3.70 -18.61
C ILE A 322 26.33 3.78 -18.99
N GLY A 323 26.63 3.91 -20.29
CA GLY A 323 28.00 3.92 -20.82
C GLY A 323 28.52 2.53 -21.20
N MET A 324 27.65 1.51 -21.16
CA MET A 324 27.91 0.12 -21.51
C MET A 324 27.16 -0.32 -22.78
N GLY A 325 26.56 0.63 -23.49
CA GLY A 325 25.63 0.42 -24.60
C GLY A 325 24.16 0.37 -24.14
N LEU A 326 23.26 0.60 -25.10
CA LEU A 326 21.83 0.60 -24.84
C LEU A 326 21.36 -0.81 -24.43
N GLN A 327 20.70 -0.89 -23.28
CA GLN A 327 20.05 -2.08 -22.77
C GLN A 327 18.54 -1.85 -22.73
N GLU A 328 17.77 -2.84 -23.19
CA GLU A 328 16.31 -2.85 -23.17
C GLU A 328 15.83 -3.91 -22.17
N PRO A 329 15.62 -3.54 -20.88
CA PRO A 329 15.22 -4.49 -19.87
C PRO A 329 13.77 -4.94 -20.07
N GLU A 330 13.43 -6.09 -19.48
CA GLU A 330 12.04 -6.48 -19.33
C GLU A 330 11.29 -5.42 -18.52
N VAL A 331 10.13 -4.98 -19.03
CA VAL A 331 9.28 -3.99 -18.38
C VAL A 331 8.13 -4.69 -17.68
N VAL A 332 7.98 -4.44 -16.37
CA VAL A 332 6.91 -5.00 -15.53
C VAL A 332 6.03 -3.90 -14.96
N LEU A 333 4.75 -4.19 -14.77
CA LEU A 333 3.79 -3.26 -14.17
C LEU A 333 3.88 -3.31 -12.65
N HIS A 334 4.37 -2.24 -12.03
CA HIS A 334 4.52 -2.14 -10.58
C HIS A 334 3.22 -1.77 -9.87
N THR A 335 2.43 -0.86 -10.46
CA THR A 335 1.26 -0.30 -9.78
C THR A 335 0.17 0.05 -10.78
N VAL A 336 -1.06 -0.31 -10.42
CA VAL A 336 -2.32 0.18 -11.01
C VAL A 336 -3.04 0.98 -9.94
N MET A 337 -3.07 2.31 -10.07
CA MET A 337 -3.73 3.22 -9.13
C MET A 337 -5.00 3.77 -9.73
N ILE A 338 -6.15 3.33 -9.25
CA ILE A 338 -7.48 3.77 -9.72
C ILE A 338 -7.93 4.95 -8.84
N ARG A 339 -8.10 6.13 -9.46
CA ARG A 339 -8.50 7.38 -8.81
C ARG A 339 -9.93 7.73 -9.24
N MET A 340 -10.91 7.29 -8.46
CA MET A 340 -12.32 7.39 -8.85
C MET A 340 -12.83 8.83 -8.91
N GLU A 341 -12.35 9.70 -8.01
CA GLU A 341 -12.76 11.11 -7.98
C GLU A 341 -12.33 11.86 -9.26
N GLU A 342 -11.18 11.50 -9.81
CA GLU A 342 -10.63 12.09 -11.04
C GLU A 342 -11.06 11.34 -12.31
N GLY A 343 -11.69 10.18 -12.19
CA GLY A 343 -12.05 9.31 -13.31
C GLY A 343 -10.81 8.83 -14.08
N GLN A 344 -9.71 8.55 -13.38
CA GLN A 344 -8.42 8.20 -13.99
C GLN A 344 -7.80 6.96 -13.36
N VAL A 345 -6.94 6.31 -14.14
CA VAL A 345 -6.03 5.26 -13.68
C VAL A 345 -4.58 5.63 -14.02
N ASP A 346 -3.69 5.49 -13.05
CA ASP A 346 -2.25 5.63 -13.25
C ASP A 346 -1.59 4.25 -13.29
N LEU A 347 -0.72 4.04 -14.27
CA LEU A 347 0.11 2.86 -14.39
C LEU A 347 1.57 3.24 -14.16
N VAL A 348 2.23 2.55 -13.22
CA VAL A 348 3.67 2.70 -12.98
C VAL A 348 4.38 1.45 -13.47
N TRP A 349 5.23 1.63 -14.46
CA TRP A 349 6.03 0.58 -15.08
C TRP A 349 7.48 0.65 -14.63
N ARG A 350 8.17 -0.48 -14.57
CA ARG A 350 9.60 -0.56 -14.26
C ARG A 350 10.34 -1.41 -15.29
N GLY A 351 11.45 -0.86 -15.81
CA GLY A 351 12.52 -1.63 -16.41
C GLY A 351 13.79 -1.49 -15.56
N ALA A 352 14.57 -2.55 -15.37
CA ALA A 352 15.76 -2.49 -14.54
C ALA A 352 16.96 -3.15 -15.23
N VAL A 353 18.13 -2.52 -15.10
CA VAL A 353 19.39 -3.06 -15.61
C VAL A 353 20.41 -3.24 -14.46
N PRO A 354 21.23 -4.28 -14.47
CA PRO A 354 22.29 -4.45 -13.49
C PRO A 354 23.39 -3.40 -13.68
N TYR A 355 24.03 -2.99 -12.58
CA TYR A 355 25.19 -2.12 -12.60
C TYR A 355 26.19 -2.53 -11.51
N PRO A 356 27.49 -2.11 -11.61
CA PRO A 356 28.54 -2.60 -10.70
C PRO A 356 28.38 -2.25 -9.23
N GLY A 357 27.54 -1.29 -8.88
CA GLY A 357 27.29 -0.89 -7.50
C GLY A 357 27.44 0.63 -7.25
N PRO A 358 27.20 1.08 -6.00
CA PRO A 358 27.14 2.51 -5.66
C PRO A 358 28.42 3.29 -6.01
N ASP A 359 29.59 2.70 -5.84
CA ASP A 359 30.90 3.33 -6.14
C ASP A 359 31.10 3.62 -7.63
N TRP A 360 30.32 2.97 -8.49
CA TRP A 360 30.37 3.18 -9.93
C TRP A 360 29.54 4.41 -10.36
N LEU A 361 28.47 4.78 -9.62
CA LEU A 361 27.59 5.89 -9.96
C LEU A 361 28.33 7.24 -10.15
N PRO A 362 29.32 7.64 -9.29
CA PRO A 362 30.08 8.85 -9.50
C PRO A 362 30.96 8.83 -10.74
N GLN A 363 31.31 7.64 -11.23
CA GLN A 363 32.19 7.42 -12.39
C GLN A 363 31.40 7.37 -13.71
N MET A 364 30.06 7.27 -13.62
CA MET A 364 29.19 7.19 -14.78
C MET A 364 29.23 8.49 -15.58
N LYS A 365 29.77 8.41 -16.81
CA LYS A 365 29.93 9.57 -17.70
C LYS A 365 28.66 9.93 -18.47
N LYS A 366 27.77 8.98 -18.65
CA LYS A 366 26.57 9.12 -19.48
C LYS A 366 25.45 8.23 -18.91
N MET A 367 24.25 8.79 -18.87
CA MET A 367 23.02 8.05 -18.66
C MET A 367 21.98 8.55 -19.67
N GLU A 368 21.49 7.68 -20.52
CA GLU A 368 20.39 7.97 -21.43
C GLU A 368 19.22 7.04 -21.13
N VAL A 369 18.02 7.62 -21.01
CA VAL A 369 16.77 6.90 -20.81
C VAL A 369 15.89 7.14 -22.02
N LEU A 370 15.64 6.09 -22.78
CA LEU A 370 14.70 6.10 -23.91
C LEU A 370 13.37 5.51 -23.43
N THR A 371 12.26 6.18 -23.76
CA THR A 371 10.90 5.70 -23.47
C THR A 371 10.02 5.96 -24.68
N GLN A 372 9.34 4.93 -25.18
CA GLN A 372 8.36 5.02 -26.26
C GLN A 372 6.98 4.63 -25.74
#